data_dbb198dedf59cdc592c209131d20527a
#
_entry.id   dbb198dedf59cdc592c209131d20527a
#
_cell.length_a   1.000
_cell.length_b   1.000
_cell.length_c   1.000
_cell.angle_alpha   90.00
_cell.angle_beta   90.00
_cell.angle_gamma   90.00
#
_symmetry.space_group_name_H-M   'P 1'
#
loop_
_entity.id
_entity.type
_entity.pdbx_description
1 polymer ?
#
loop_
_entity_poly.entity_id
_entity_poly.type
_entity_poly.pdbx_seq_one_letter_code
_entity_poly.pdbx_strand_id
1 'polypeptide(L)'
;MLNLESLFGSVLIKGWCRVDVQRLEEAWAARAGAREARLVAASHVPAALSLLGIVCPGDRLVAFADDFAEAFARGFDACDIVLVGDPSVAAFAAASEGFDVSFEVEGPHLWWFVNSIGGFGLCVPDLRTLGRAAREAHALLVVDNTVACVFGCDPLRLGAALSLEALDRVCAGKAPRKLVAASVARSQLKRHRVDAAAECAHALLEGCGLAKLDLTADEAGVLERGLDSLDVRMQAHFDRARALAEYLAANELVRDVYYPGLSSHPNHAVATGILEHGFGPAVEFDLIERSAGDLFDALPEEFCTSSAGGSTARLSAPRGKQGSTIRLFAGTDDPLVVASILDNALRKLATL
;
A
#
# COMPACT_ATOMS: atom_id res chain seq x y z
N MET A 1 -55.42 30.88 13.48
CA MET A 1 -54.07 30.46 13.84
C MET A 1 -53.83 29.07 13.26
N LEU A 2 -53.24 28.99 12.08
CA LEU A 2 -52.88 27.75 11.41
C LEU A 2 -51.56 27.29 11.99
N ASN A 3 -51.60 26.04 12.51
CA ASN A 3 -50.47 25.41 13.21
C ASN A 3 -49.37 25.06 12.22
N LEU A 4 -48.27 25.83 12.24
CA LEU A 4 -47.09 25.67 11.40
C LEU A 4 -46.22 24.43 11.76
N GLU A 5 -46.56 23.71 12.84
CA GLU A 5 -45.80 22.51 13.25
C GLU A 5 -46.15 21.26 12.45
N SER A 6 -47.24 21.24 11.69
CA SER A 6 -47.62 20.04 10.92
C SER A 6 -47.05 19.97 9.52
N LEU A 7 -46.32 21.00 9.06
CA LEU A 7 -45.72 21.09 7.71
C LEU A 7 -44.22 20.81 7.68
N PHE A 8 -43.52 20.80 8.82
CA PHE A 8 -42.10 20.55 8.90
C PHE A 8 -41.70 19.26 9.63
N GLY A 9 -42.68 18.52 10.18
CA GLY A 9 -42.44 17.37 11.04
C GLY A 9 -42.26 16.02 10.35
N SER A 10 -42.39 15.89 9.03
CA SER A 10 -42.34 14.58 8.36
C SER A 10 -41.35 14.46 7.19
N VAL A 11 -40.55 15.48 6.92
CA VAL A 11 -39.59 15.49 5.79
C VAL A 11 -38.15 15.33 6.24
N LEU A 12 -37.85 15.47 7.54
CA LEU A 12 -36.47 15.48 8.05
C LEU A 12 -35.96 14.16 8.66
N ILE A 13 -36.71 13.04 8.61
CA ILE A 13 -36.29 11.76 9.22
C ILE A 13 -36.28 10.57 8.24
N LYS A 14 -36.39 10.79 6.94
CA LYS A 14 -36.31 9.71 5.93
C LYS A 14 -35.30 9.99 4.81
N GLY A 15 -34.13 10.40 5.16
CA GLY A 15 -33.07 10.64 4.20
C GLY A 15 -31.68 10.31 4.75
N TRP A 16 -31.52 9.17 5.40
CA TRP A 16 -30.21 8.53 5.42
C TRP A 16 -30.02 8.02 3.98
N CYS A 17 -29.46 8.88 3.15
CA CYS A 17 -29.03 8.50 1.81
C CYS A 17 -27.99 7.38 2.03
N ARG A 18 -28.39 6.12 1.79
CA ARG A 18 -27.41 5.03 1.68
C ARG A 18 -26.48 5.45 0.58
N VAL A 19 -25.23 5.64 0.94
CA VAL A 19 -24.19 5.94 -0.02
C VAL A 19 -24.07 4.76 -0.96
N ASP A 20 -24.05 5.04 -2.23
CA ASP A 20 -23.82 4.02 -3.23
C ASP A 20 -22.32 3.68 -3.24
N VAL A 21 -21.95 2.68 -2.42
CA VAL A 21 -20.59 2.16 -2.33
C VAL A 21 -20.11 1.68 -3.71
N GLN A 22 -21.01 1.15 -4.53
CA GLN A 22 -20.69 0.70 -5.88
C GLN A 22 -20.13 1.84 -6.73
N ARG A 23 -20.66 3.05 -6.61
CA ARG A 23 -20.16 4.23 -7.32
C ARG A 23 -18.71 4.57 -6.91
N LEU A 24 -18.36 4.41 -5.64
CA LEU A 24 -16.99 4.61 -5.14
C LEU A 24 -16.05 3.51 -5.66
N GLU A 25 -16.52 2.27 -5.68
CA GLU A 25 -15.78 1.14 -6.23
C GLU A 25 -15.54 1.31 -7.73
N GLU A 26 -16.54 1.76 -8.50
CA GLU A 26 -16.42 2.08 -9.92
C GLU A 26 -15.43 3.24 -10.17
N ALA A 27 -15.51 4.31 -9.36
CA ALA A 27 -14.59 5.44 -9.45
C ALA A 27 -13.14 5.00 -9.14
N TRP A 28 -12.97 4.16 -8.12
CA TRP A 28 -11.67 3.58 -7.79
C TRP A 28 -11.16 2.66 -8.89
N ALA A 29 -11.98 1.75 -9.41
CA ALA A 29 -11.61 0.87 -10.51
C ALA A 29 -11.17 1.65 -11.76
N ALA A 30 -11.89 2.72 -12.08
CA ALA A 30 -11.51 3.61 -13.18
C ALA A 30 -10.15 4.26 -12.94
N ARG A 31 -9.89 4.72 -11.73
CA ARG A 31 -8.61 5.33 -11.33
C ARG A 31 -7.45 4.34 -11.38
N ALA A 32 -7.67 3.11 -10.91
CA ALA A 32 -6.69 2.03 -10.91
C ALA A 32 -6.51 1.34 -12.27
N GLY A 33 -7.22 1.76 -13.30
CA GLY A 33 -7.23 1.05 -14.59
C GLY A 33 -7.75 -0.38 -14.51
N ALA A 34 -8.45 -0.72 -13.43
CA ALA A 34 -8.92 -2.05 -13.12
C ALA A 34 -10.18 -2.44 -13.91
N ARG A 35 -10.47 -3.73 -14.00
CA ARG A 35 -11.75 -4.27 -14.45
C ARG A 35 -12.85 -3.99 -13.44
N GLU A 36 -12.51 -4.21 -12.17
CA GLU A 36 -13.38 -4.10 -11.03
C GLU A 36 -12.57 -3.77 -9.78
N ALA A 37 -13.19 -3.14 -8.81
CA ALA A 37 -12.63 -2.96 -7.47
C ALA A 37 -13.68 -3.22 -6.40
N ARG A 38 -13.23 -3.66 -5.22
CA ARG A 38 -14.03 -3.83 -4.01
C ARG A 38 -13.40 -3.05 -2.87
N LEU A 39 -14.24 -2.38 -2.07
CA LEU A 39 -13.83 -1.72 -0.85
C LEU A 39 -14.07 -2.64 0.35
N VAL A 40 -13.04 -2.85 1.15
CA VAL A 40 -13.04 -3.75 2.31
C VAL A 40 -12.73 -2.95 3.56
N ALA A 41 -13.57 -3.08 4.60
CA ALA A 41 -13.27 -2.50 5.91
C ALA A 41 -12.21 -3.35 6.62
N ALA A 42 -10.95 -2.96 6.44
CA ALA A 42 -9.81 -3.68 6.99
C ALA A 42 -8.73 -2.72 7.49
N SER A 43 -7.98 -3.15 8.50
CA SER A 43 -6.92 -2.33 9.12
C SER A 43 -5.63 -2.25 8.29
N HIS A 44 -5.40 -3.22 7.42
CA HIS A 44 -4.24 -3.36 6.54
C HIS A 44 -4.52 -4.37 5.44
N VAL A 45 -3.68 -4.40 4.42
CA VAL A 45 -3.86 -5.22 3.21
C VAL A 45 -3.96 -6.74 3.48
N PRO A 46 -3.11 -7.39 4.30
CA PRO A 46 -3.31 -8.81 4.62
C PRO A 46 -4.64 -9.11 5.30
N ALA A 47 -5.14 -8.22 6.18
CA ALA A 47 -6.46 -8.40 6.78
C ALA A 47 -7.60 -8.28 5.74
N ALA A 48 -7.46 -7.39 4.76
CA ALA A 48 -8.41 -7.29 3.66
C ALA A 48 -8.40 -8.57 2.81
N LEU A 49 -7.23 -9.11 2.49
CA LEU A 49 -7.10 -10.35 1.73
C LEU A 49 -7.79 -11.53 2.45
N SER A 50 -7.61 -11.63 3.78
CA SER A 50 -8.28 -12.63 4.60
C SER A 50 -9.81 -12.45 4.61
N LEU A 51 -10.28 -11.19 4.74
CA LEU A 51 -11.72 -10.88 4.76
C LEU A 51 -12.40 -11.11 3.41
N LEU A 52 -11.67 -10.94 2.31
CA LEU A 52 -12.16 -11.27 0.97
C LEU A 52 -12.48 -12.77 0.84
N GLY A 53 -11.80 -13.63 1.62
CA GLY A 53 -12.02 -15.05 1.59
C GLY A 53 -11.65 -15.71 0.25
N ILE A 54 -10.81 -15.03 -0.55
CA ILE A 54 -10.35 -15.53 -1.85
C ILE A 54 -9.13 -16.43 -1.74
N VAL A 55 -8.45 -16.38 -0.61
CA VAL A 55 -7.36 -17.30 -0.25
C VAL A 55 -7.96 -18.40 0.62
N CYS A 56 -7.86 -19.64 0.16
CA CYS A 56 -8.56 -20.78 0.72
C CYS A 56 -7.62 -21.77 1.42
N PRO A 57 -8.14 -22.61 2.31
CA PRO A 57 -7.37 -23.74 2.84
C PRO A 57 -6.77 -24.59 1.73
N GLY A 58 -5.46 -24.89 1.84
CA GLY A 58 -4.74 -25.63 0.83
C GLY A 58 -4.01 -24.78 -0.21
N ASP A 59 -4.25 -23.48 -0.24
CA ASP A 59 -3.46 -22.55 -1.06
C ASP A 59 -2.03 -22.43 -0.55
N ARG A 60 -1.09 -22.11 -1.47
CA ARG A 60 0.25 -21.68 -1.10
C ARG A 60 0.40 -20.18 -1.29
N LEU A 61 0.86 -19.49 -0.24
CA LEU A 61 1.24 -18.08 -0.27
C LEU A 61 2.75 -17.95 -0.21
N VAL A 62 3.36 -17.47 -1.29
CA VAL A 62 4.77 -17.06 -1.29
C VAL A 62 4.83 -15.56 -1.09
N ALA A 63 5.48 -15.11 -0.02
CA ALA A 63 5.52 -13.70 0.34
C ALA A 63 6.93 -13.23 0.69
N PHE A 64 7.24 -11.96 0.40
CA PHE A 64 8.48 -11.35 0.82
C PHE A 64 8.51 -11.14 2.33
N ALA A 65 9.50 -11.73 3.01
CA ALA A 65 9.54 -11.85 4.47
C ALA A 65 9.52 -10.51 5.21
N ASP A 66 10.21 -9.50 4.69
CA ASP A 66 10.35 -8.21 5.36
C ASP A 66 9.01 -7.45 5.49
N ASP A 67 8.06 -7.74 4.59
CA ASP A 67 6.79 -7.04 4.54
C ASP A 67 5.65 -7.76 5.28
N PHE A 68 5.68 -9.09 5.31
CA PHE A 68 4.46 -9.86 5.56
C PHE A 68 4.55 -10.94 6.64
N ALA A 69 5.75 -11.26 7.15
CA ALA A 69 5.96 -12.41 8.02
C ALA A 69 4.98 -12.50 9.21
N GLU A 70 4.77 -11.40 9.94
CA GLU A 70 3.86 -11.39 11.09
C GLU A 70 2.37 -11.31 10.69
N ALA A 71 2.08 -10.64 9.58
CA ALA A 71 0.71 -10.38 9.15
C ALA A 71 0.04 -11.64 8.59
N PHE A 72 0.79 -12.47 7.85
CA PHE A 72 0.28 -13.73 7.33
C PHE A 72 0.18 -14.83 8.39
N ALA A 73 1.06 -14.84 9.37
CA ALA A 73 1.01 -15.82 10.46
C ALA A 73 -0.30 -15.80 11.27
N ARG A 74 -1.11 -14.77 11.17
CA ARG A 74 -2.33 -14.60 11.98
C ARG A 74 -3.65 -14.74 11.21
N GLY A 75 -3.63 -14.87 9.90
CA GLY A 75 -4.85 -14.80 9.09
C GLY A 75 -5.04 -15.93 8.10
N PHE A 76 -4.04 -16.80 7.96
CA PHE A 76 -3.98 -17.81 6.91
C PHE A 76 -3.49 -19.16 7.43
N ASP A 77 -3.93 -19.55 8.63
CA ASP A 77 -3.46 -20.74 9.36
C ASP A 77 -3.66 -22.07 8.59
N ALA A 78 -4.58 -22.09 7.63
CA ALA A 78 -4.86 -23.27 6.82
C ALA A 78 -4.15 -23.26 5.45
N CYS A 79 -3.29 -22.28 5.19
CA CYS A 79 -2.52 -22.13 3.97
C CYS A 79 -1.06 -22.53 4.19
N ASP A 80 -0.40 -22.94 3.10
CA ASP A 80 1.04 -23.17 3.08
C ASP A 80 1.77 -21.84 2.84
N ILE A 81 2.34 -21.25 3.89
CA ILE A 81 3.00 -19.95 3.83
C ILE A 81 4.50 -20.13 3.67
N VAL A 82 5.06 -19.65 2.56
CA VAL A 82 6.49 -19.68 2.26
C VAL A 82 7.02 -18.25 2.20
N LEU A 83 7.96 -17.92 3.08
CA LEU A 83 8.58 -16.60 3.11
C LEU A 83 9.91 -16.61 2.37
N VAL A 84 10.08 -15.66 1.44
CA VAL A 84 11.33 -15.47 0.68
C VAL A 84 12.13 -14.29 1.23
N GLY A 85 13.45 -14.39 1.21
CA GLY A 85 14.36 -13.37 1.74
C GLY A 85 14.64 -12.21 0.78
N ASP A 86 14.26 -12.34 -0.49
CA ASP A 86 14.32 -11.27 -1.49
C ASP A 86 13.16 -11.39 -2.48
N PRO A 87 12.68 -10.29 -3.06
CA PRO A 87 11.55 -10.30 -4.00
C PRO A 87 11.98 -10.58 -5.45
N SER A 88 12.95 -11.48 -5.67
CA SER A 88 13.39 -11.87 -7.01
C SER A 88 12.52 -12.97 -7.60
N VAL A 89 12.49 -13.05 -8.93
CA VAL A 89 11.83 -14.16 -9.64
C VAL A 89 12.39 -15.51 -9.21
N ALA A 90 13.71 -15.61 -9.02
CA ALA A 90 14.36 -16.87 -8.63
C ALA A 90 13.88 -17.35 -7.26
N ALA A 91 13.76 -16.45 -6.28
CA ALA A 91 13.30 -16.79 -4.94
C ALA A 91 11.83 -17.24 -4.95
N PHE A 92 10.95 -16.51 -5.66
CA PHE A 92 9.54 -16.86 -5.77
C PHE A 92 9.33 -18.17 -6.56
N ALA A 93 10.06 -18.39 -7.65
CA ALA A 93 9.98 -19.63 -8.42
C ALA A 93 10.44 -20.84 -7.59
N ALA A 94 11.56 -20.72 -6.87
CA ALA A 94 12.06 -21.80 -6.00
C ALA A 94 11.05 -22.13 -4.87
N ALA A 95 10.44 -21.10 -4.27
CA ALA A 95 9.42 -21.27 -3.23
C ALA A 95 8.10 -21.89 -3.77
N SER A 96 7.91 -21.89 -5.09
CA SER A 96 6.74 -22.47 -5.75
C SER A 96 6.96 -23.91 -6.21
N GLU A 97 8.19 -24.42 -6.15
CA GLU A 97 8.50 -25.79 -6.59
C GLU A 97 7.65 -26.84 -5.88
N GLY A 98 7.18 -27.82 -6.63
CA GLY A 98 6.35 -28.92 -6.11
C GLY A 98 4.90 -28.52 -5.79
N PHE A 99 4.47 -27.29 -6.12
CA PHE A 99 3.09 -26.87 -6.00
C PHE A 99 2.51 -26.61 -7.40
N ASP A 100 1.98 -27.69 -7.99
CA ASP A 100 1.47 -27.65 -9.38
C ASP A 100 -0.03 -27.34 -9.38
N VAL A 101 -0.38 -26.21 -9.96
CA VAL A 101 -1.73 -25.64 -9.97
C VAL A 101 -2.07 -25.04 -11.33
N SER A 102 -3.34 -24.70 -11.52
CA SER A 102 -3.84 -24.00 -12.69
C SER A 102 -4.64 -22.76 -12.28
N PHE A 103 -5.08 -21.96 -13.26
CA PHE A 103 -5.97 -20.82 -13.03
C PHE A 103 -7.45 -21.24 -13.04
N GLU A 104 -7.77 -22.37 -12.45
CA GLU A 104 -9.17 -22.78 -12.24
C GLU A 104 -9.70 -22.10 -10.98
N VAL A 105 -10.99 -21.76 -10.96
CA VAL A 105 -11.61 -21.08 -9.80
C VAL A 105 -11.76 -22.01 -8.61
N GLU A 106 -11.98 -23.30 -8.89
CA GLU A 106 -12.10 -24.35 -7.87
C GLU A 106 -10.76 -25.07 -7.69
N GLY A 107 -10.30 -25.15 -6.47
CA GLY A 107 -9.06 -25.86 -6.11
C GLY A 107 -8.04 -24.93 -5.43
N PRO A 108 -6.86 -25.48 -5.10
CA PRO A 108 -5.81 -24.69 -4.47
C PRO A 108 -5.17 -23.74 -5.48
N HIS A 109 -4.75 -22.57 -4.98
CA HIS A 109 -4.09 -21.53 -5.74
C HIS A 109 -2.68 -21.26 -5.21
N LEU A 110 -1.81 -20.83 -6.13
CA LEU A 110 -0.49 -20.29 -5.82
C LEU A 110 -0.57 -18.76 -5.85
N TRP A 111 -0.24 -18.12 -4.73
CA TRP A 111 -0.24 -16.68 -4.57
C TRP A 111 1.17 -16.17 -4.40
N TRP A 112 1.56 -15.17 -5.19
CA TRP A 112 2.79 -14.41 -5.01
C TRP A 112 2.45 -13.03 -4.48
N PHE A 113 3.00 -12.68 -3.32
CA PHE A 113 2.64 -11.45 -2.63
C PHE A 113 3.87 -10.56 -2.42
N VAL A 114 3.82 -9.31 -2.93
CA VAL A 114 4.87 -8.31 -2.81
C VAL A 114 4.29 -6.91 -2.60
N ASN A 115 5.10 -5.97 -2.12
CA ASN A 115 4.77 -4.55 -2.16
C ASN A 115 5.30 -3.90 -3.44
N SER A 116 4.66 -2.83 -3.91
CA SER A 116 5.23 -1.99 -4.97
C SER A 116 6.44 -1.19 -4.47
N ILE A 117 6.39 -0.71 -3.24
CA ILE A 117 7.50 -0.15 -2.45
C ILE A 117 7.32 -0.67 -1.03
N GLY A 118 8.31 -1.37 -0.50
CA GLY A 118 8.17 -1.93 0.86
C GLY A 118 9.43 -2.55 1.39
N GLY A 119 9.30 -3.33 2.47
CA GLY A 119 10.40 -3.97 3.15
C GLY A 119 11.40 -3.01 3.75
N PHE A 120 12.51 -3.58 4.18
CA PHE A 120 13.67 -2.82 4.62
C PHE A 120 14.32 -2.11 3.44
N GLY A 121 14.66 -0.85 3.64
CA GLY A 121 15.32 -0.04 2.61
C GLY A 121 14.38 0.41 1.49
N LEU A 122 13.06 0.32 1.66
CA LEU A 122 12.07 0.69 0.63
C LEU A 122 12.32 -0.05 -0.70
N CYS A 123 12.49 -1.37 -0.61
CA CYS A 123 12.73 -2.23 -1.76
C CYS A 123 11.65 -2.06 -2.83
N VAL A 124 12.07 -2.03 -4.08
CA VAL A 124 11.19 -1.94 -5.25
C VAL A 124 11.43 -3.16 -6.13
N PRO A 125 10.55 -4.18 -6.09
CA PRO A 125 10.68 -5.37 -6.93
C PRO A 125 10.37 -5.06 -8.40
N ASP A 126 10.99 -5.79 -9.33
CA ASP A 126 10.64 -5.70 -10.75
C ASP A 126 9.29 -6.39 -11.02
N LEU A 127 8.20 -5.64 -10.85
CA LEU A 127 6.85 -6.15 -11.02
C LEU A 127 6.58 -6.69 -12.44
N ARG A 128 7.27 -6.18 -13.48
CA ARG A 128 7.10 -6.69 -14.85
C ARG A 128 7.65 -8.10 -15.01
N THR A 129 8.83 -8.34 -14.47
CA THR A 129 9.46 -9.66 -14.52
C THR A 129 8.73 -10.64 -13.60
N LEU A 130 8.34 -10.21 -12.40
CA LEU A 130 7.52 -11.01 -11.48
C LEU A 130 6.17 -11.37 -12.09
N GLY A 131 5.45 -10.41 -12.69
CA GLY A 131 4.15 -10.68 -13.30
C GLY A 131 4.21 -11.65 -14.48
N ARG A 132 5.31 -11.63 -15.25
CA ARG A 132 5.53 -12.63 -16.31
C ARG A 132 5.80 -14.01 -15.72
N ALA A 133 6.74 -14.08 -14.78
CA ALA A 133 7.11 -15.34 -14.14
C ALA A 133 5.95 -15.96 -13.32
N ALA A 134 5.15 -15.13 -12.66
CA ALA A 134 3.95 -15.60 -11.97
C ALA A 134 2.97 -16.30 -12.92
N ARG A 135 2.72 -15.72 -14.11
CA ARG A 135 1.87 -16.38 -15.12
C ARG A 135 2.45 -17.70 -15.60
N GLU A 136 3.77 -17.77 -15.77
CA GLU A 136 4.47 -19.00 -16.18
C GLU A 136 4.39 -20.09 -15.09
N ALA A 137 4.39 -19.68 -13.83
CA ALA A 137 4.24 -20.55 -12.66
C ALA A 137 2.78 -20.82 -12.27
N HIS A 138 1.80 -20.34 -13.05
CA HIS A 138 0.37 -20.34 -12.70
C HIS A 138 0.07 -19.70 -11.34
N ALA A 139 0.86 -18.71 -10.94
CA ALA A 139 0.67 -17.96 -9.71
C ALA A 139 -0.15 -16.68 -9.94
N LEU A 140 -0.96 -16.32 -8.97
CA LEU A 140 -1.67 -15.05 -8.90
C LEU A 140 -0.76 -14.01 -8.22
N LEU A 141 -0.20 -13.07 -8.98
CA LEU A 141 0.59 -11.99 -8.41
C LEU A 141 -0.32 -10.95 -7.76
N VAL A 142 -0.17 -10.78 -6.46
CA VAL A 142 -0.85 -9.78 -5.64
C VAL A 142 0.15 -8.72 -5.22
N VAL A 143 -0.20 -7.46 -5.40
CA VAL A 143 0.68 -6.34 -5.04
C VAL A 143 -0.02 -5.44 -4.01
N ASP A 144 0.63 -5.25 -2.86
CA ASP A 144 0.27 -4.15 -1.95
C ASP A 144 0.85 -2.85 -2.49
N ASN A 145 -0.02 -2.00 -3.01
CA ASN A 145 0.34 -0.72 -3.62
C ASN A 145 0.15 0.47 -2.66
N THR A 146 0.05 0.23 -1.36
CA THR A 146 -0.30 1.26 -0.38
C THR A 146 0.70 2.41 -0.33
N VAL A 147 1.99 2.16 -0.51
CA VAL A 147 3.04 3.19 -0.39
C VAL A 147 3.14 4.03 -1.66
N ALA A 148 3.24 3.40 -2.83
CA ALA A 148 3.27 4.12 -4.11
C ALA A 148 1.90 4.69 -4.47
N CYS A 149 0.84 4.02 -4.09
CA CYS A 149 -0.56 4.18 -4.48
C CYS A 149 -0.78 4.19 -6.01
N VAL A 150 -2.03 4.26 -6.43
CA VAL A 150 -2.41 4.31 -7.87
C VAL A 150 -1.86 5.53 -8.60
N PHE A 151 -1.31 6.51 -7.88
CA PHE A 151 -0.64 7.67 -8.48
C PHE A 151 0.80 7.33 -8.88
N GLY A 152 1.52 6.59 -8.04
CA GLY A 152 2.95 6.33 -8.22
C GLY A 152 3.28 4.98 -8.85
N CYS A 153 2.34 4.04 -8.90
CA CYS A 153 2.54 2.73 -9.52
C CYS A 153 1.23 2.15 -10.03
N ASP A 154 1.28 1.50 -11.19
CA ASP A 154 0.17 0.73 -11.76
C ASP A 154 0.53 -0.77 -11.81
N PRO A 155 0.34 -1.51 -10.70
CA PRO A 155 0.70 -2.92 -10.64
C PRO A 155 -0.05 -3.78 -11.65
N LEU A 156 -1.33 -3.46 -11.93
CA LEU A 156 -2.16 -4.23 -12.85
C LEU A 156 -1.60 -4.17 -14.27
N ARG A 157 -1.14 -3.00 -14.71
CA ARG A 157 -0.47 -2.84 -16.00
C ARG A 157 0.90 -3.52 -16.03
N LEU A 158 1.55 -3.64 -14.88
CA LEU A 158 2.85 -4.31 -14.74
C LEU A 158 2.72 -5.84 -14.62
N GLY A 159 1.52 -6.37 -14.49
CA GLY A 159 1.27 -7.80 -14.57
C GLY A 159 0.71 -8.45 -13.31
N ALA A 160 0.40 -7.67 -12.28
CA ALA A 160 -0.35 -8.17 -11.14
C ALA A 160 -1.77 -8.61 -11.57
N ALA A 161 -2.25 -9.70 -11.00
CA ALA A 161 -3.64 -10.13 -11.13
C ALA A 161 -4.55 -9.32 -10.21
N LEU A 162 -4.02 -8.96 -9.02
CA LEU A 162 -4.72 -8.21 -7.99
C LEU A 162 -3.80 -7.12 -7.41
N SER A 163 -4.33 -5.91 -7.25
CA SER A 163 -3.68 -4.81 -6.52
C SER A 163 -4.53 -4.43 -5.31
N LEU A 164 -3.90 -4.37 -4.14
CA LEU A 164 -4.56 -3.92 -2.91
C LEU A 164 -3.93 -2.62 -2.43
N GLU A 165 -4.75 -1.74 -1.87
CA GLU A 165 -4.29 -0.42 -1.44
C GLU A 165 -5.06 0.06 -0.20
N ALA A 166 -4.35 0.36 0.89
CA ALA A 166 -4.96 0.92 2.08
C ALA A 166 -5.26 2.41 1.87
N LEU A 167 -6.53 2.76 1.83
CA LEU A 167 -7.01 4.09 1.45
C LEU A 167 -6.85 5.14 2.56
N ASP A 168 -6.90 4.71 3.81
CA ASP A 168 -6.79 5.59 4.98
C ASP A 168 -5.40 6.22 5.14
N ARG A 169 -4.38 5.68 4.48
CA ARG A 169 -2.99 6.12 4.65
C ARG A 169 -2.62 7.28 3.75
N VAL A 170 -3.00 7.19 2.50
CA VAL A 170 -2.53 8.10 1.46
C VAL A 170 -3.68 8.70 0.68
N CYS A 171 -4.60 7.88 0.20
CA CYS A 171 -5.62 8.31 -0.75
C CYS A 171 -6.64 9.27 -0.17
N ALA A 172 -7.15 9.00 1.02
CA ALA A 172 -8.19 9.84 1.63
C ALA A 172 -7.64 10.99 2.49
N GLY A 173 -6.33 11.07 2.68
CA GLY A 173 -5.68 12.08 3.52
C GLY A 173 -6.00 11.91 5.02
N LYS A 174 -7.26 11.75 5.38
CA LYS A 174 -7.72 11.53 6.77
C LYS A 174 -9.06 10.80 6.76
N ALA A 175 -9.03 9.50 6.41
CA ALA A 175 -10.23 8.70 6.45
C ALA A 175 -10.64 8.38 7.89
N PRO A 176 -11.94 8.49 8.24
CA PRO A 176 -12.44 8.14 9.55
C PRO A 176 -12.46 6.62 9.79
N ARG A 177 -12.51 5.83 8.73
CA ARG A 177 -12.50 4.36 8.75
C ARG A 177 -11.32 3.83 7.94
N LYS A 178 -10.73 2.74 8.43
CA LYS A 178 -9.70 2.01 7.69
C LYS A 178 -10.34 1.17 6.61
N LEU A 179 -9.97 1.43 5.37
CA LEU A 179 -10.47 0.76 4.18
C LEU A 179 -9.30 0.33 3.31
N VAL A 180 -9.48 -0.79 2.63
CA VAL A 180 -8.58 -1.29 1.59
C VAL A 180 -9.39 -1.44 0.32
N ALA A 181 -8.88 -0.93 -0.79
CA ALA A 181 -9.39 -1.23 -2.12
C ALA A 181 -8.67 -2.45 -2.67
N ALA A 182 -9.42 -3.42 -3.14
CA ALA A 182 -8.92 -4.58 -3.89
C ALA A 182 -9.35 -4.42 -5.35
N SER A 183 -8.38 -4.30 -6.24
CA SER A 183 -8.57 -4.03 -7.67
C SER A 183 -8.06 -5.18 -8.50
N VAL A 184 -8.86 -5.68 -9.43
CA VAL A 184 -8.51 -6.81 -10.29
C VAL A 184 -8.13 -6.34 -11.70
N ALA A 185 -7.16 -6.98 -12.31
CA ALA A 185 -6.68 -6.66 -13.65
C ALA A 185 -7.76 -6.84 -14.70
N ARG A 186 -7.70 -6.00 -15.74
CA ARG A 186 -8.48 -6.23 -16.96
C ARG A 186 -7.90 -7.42 -17.70
N SER A 187 -8.77 -8.27 -18.18
CA SER A 187 -8.41 -9.34 -19.13
C SER A 187 -7.97 -8.71 -20.44
N GLN A 188 -6.68 -8.43 -20.58
CA GLN A 188 -6.16 -7.77 -21.78
C GLN A 188 -6.08 -8.74 -22.93
N LEU A 189 -6.99 -8.58 -23.86
CA LEU A 189 -6.97 -9.26 -25.16
C LEU A 189 -5.87 -8.68 -26.07
N LYS A 190 -4.59 -8.95 -25.78
CA LYS A 190 -3.56 -8.81 -26.81
C LYS A 190 -3.70 -9.97 -27.78
N ARG A 191 -4.10 -9.70 -29.03
CA ARG A 191 -4.27 -10.69 -30.09
C ARG A 191 -5.25 -11.82 -29.73
N HIS A 192 -6.40 -11.51 -29.13
CA HIS A 192 -7.44 -12.47 -28.73
C HIS A 192 -7.03 -13.51 -27.66
N ARG A 193 -5.98 -13.27 -26.89
CA ARG A 193 -5.61 -14.13 -25.75
C ARG A 193 -6.13 -13.52 -24.46
N VAL A 194 -6.92 -14.28 -23.72
CA VAL A 194 -7.40 -13.95 -22.37
C VAL A 194 -6.24 -14.09 -21.39
N ASP A 195 -6.10 -13.16 -20.45
CA ASP A 195 -5.20 -13.31 -19.30
C ASP A 195 -5.89 -14.20 -18.26
N ALA A 196 -5.51 -15.48 -18.21
CA ALA A 196 -6.10 -16.46 -17.32
C ALA A 196 -5.95 -16.10 -15.83
N ALA A 197 -4.84 -15.48 -15.45
CA ALA A 197 -4.63 -15.00 -14.07
C ALA A 197 -5.63 -13.90 -13.71
N ALA A 198 -5.88 -12.95 -14.61
CA ALA A 198 -6.86 -11.89 -14.40
C ALA A 198 -8.30 -12.41 -14.35
N GLU A 199 -8.64 -13.40 -15.20
CA GLU A 199 -9.97 -14.04 -15.17
C GLU A 199 -10.18 -14.82 -13.87
N CYS A 200 -9.19 -15.61 -13.44
CA CYS A 200 -9.25 -16.33 -12.17
C CYS A 200 -9.42 -15.36 -10.99
N ALA A 201 -8.58 -14.33 -10.88
CA ALA A 201 -8.66 -13.33 -9.82
C ALA A 201 -10.02 -12.60 -9.82
N HIS A 202 -10.58 -12.30 -11.01
CA HIS A 202 -11.90 -11.70 -11.13
C HIS A 202 -12.99 -12.63 -10.62
N ALA A 203 -13.00 -13.89 -11.05
CA ALA A 203 -14.00 -14.87 -10.62
C ALA A 203 -13.95 -15.11 -9.09
N LEU A 204 -12.74 -15.16 -8.50
CA LEU A 204 -12.55 -15.24 -7.05
C LEU A 204 -13.11 -14.01 -6.35
N LEU A 205 -12.88 -12.80 -6.89
CA LEU A 205 -13.40 -11.56 -6.31
C LEU A 205 -14.91 -11.44 -6.45
N GLU A 206 -15.51 -11.87 -7.56
CA GLU A 206 -16.96 -11.95 -7.74
C GLU A 206 -17.63 -12.95 -6.79
N GLY A 207 -16.98 -14.08 -6.56
CA GLY A 207 -17.46 -15.16 -5.67
C GLY A 207 -17.27 -14.84 -4.19
N CYS A 208 -16.54 -13.78 -3.83
CA CYS A 208 -16.31 -13.45 -2.43
C CYS A 208 -17.62 -13.10 -1.70
N GLY A 209 -17.84 -13.77 -0.57
CA GLY A 209 -19.04 -13.61 0.28
C GLY A 209 -19.02 -12.35 1.16
N LEU A 210 -18.31 -11.28 0.75
CA LEU A 210 -18.21 -10.05 1.53
C LEU A 210 -19.58 -9.45 1.84
N ALA A 211 -19.80 -9.15 3.11
CA ALA A 211 -20.93 -8.32 3.52
C ALA A 211 -20.80 -6.94 2.84
N LYS A 212 -21.94 -6.41 2.36
CA LYS A 212 -21.96 -5.07 1.78
C LYS A 212 -21.39 -4.06 2.77
N LEU A 213 -20.39 -3.31 2.31
CA LEU A 213 -19.82 -2.22 3.09
C LEU A 213 -20.91 -1.13 3.28
N ASP A 214 -21.14 -0.76 4.54
CA ASP A 214 -22.07 0.32 4.88
C ASP A 214 -21.26 1.56 5.27
N LEU A 215 -21.27 2.59 4.42
CA LEU A 215 -20.62 3.87 4.62
C LEU A 215 -21.65 4.95 4.92
N THR A 216 -21.34 5.80 5.88
CA THR A 216 -22.08 7.04 6.07
C THR A 216 -21.81 8.02 4.93
N ALA A 217 -22.69 8.99 4.72
CA ALA A 217 -22.50 10.04 3.71
C ALA A 217 -21.20 10.84 3.95
N ASP A 218 -20.83 11.05 5.22
CA ASP A 218 -19.60 11.75 5.59
C ASP A 218 -18.36 10.93 5.24
N GLU A 219 -18.35 9.62 5.50
CA GLU A 219 -17.25 8.72 5.16
C GLU A 219 -17.05 8.67 3.63
N ALA A 220 -18.13 8.53 2.88
CA ALA A 220 -18.08 8.53 1.43
C ALA A 220 -17.59 9.87 0.87
N GLY A 221 -18.11 10.98 1.39
CA GLY A 221 -17.65 12.31 0.99
C GLY A 221 -16.16 12.56 1.29
N VAL A 222 -15.60 11.96 2.34
CA VAL A 222 -14.14 11.99 2.58
C VAL A 222 -13.40 11.23 1.49
N LEU A 223 -13.87 10.04 1.10
CA LEU A 223 -13.24 9.25 0.04
C LEU A 223 -13.33 9.93 -1.32
N GLU A 224 -14.48 10.50 -1.69
CA GLU A 224 -14.66 11.25 -2.94
C GLU A 224 -13.68 12.43 -3.02
N ARG A 225 -13.63 13.29 -1.99
CA ARG A 225 -12.66 14.40 -1.91
C ARG A 225 -11.22 13.92 -1.91
N GLY A 226 -10.96 12.76 -1.30
CA GLY A 226 -9.67 12.09 -1.33
C GLY A 226 -9.23 11.74 -2.74
N LEU A 227 -10.14 11.15 -3.53
CA LEU A 227 -9.91 10.83 -4.94
C LEU A 227 -9.70 12.08 -5.80
N ASP A 228 -10.56 13.10 -5.65
CA ASP A 228 -10.47 14.35 -6.42
C ASP A 228 -9.15 15.08 -6.22
N SER A 229 -8.59 15.03 -5.01
CA SER A 229 -7.35 15.71 -4.64
C SER A 229 -6.10 14.82 -4.74
N LEU A 230 -6.23 13.55 -5.14
CA LEU A 230 -5.20 12.53 -5.04
C LEU A 230 -3.89 12.97 -5.73
N ASP A 231 -3.97 13.38 -6.99
CA ASP A 231 -2.79 13.68 -7.81
C ASP A 231 -1.97 14.84 -7.20
N VAL A 232 -2.64 15.92 -6.84
CA VAL A 232 -1.98 17.10 -6.27
C VAL A 232 -1.34 16.78 -4.91
N ARG A 233 -2.04 16.02 -4.06
CA ARG A 233 -1.52 15.63 -2.75
C ARG A 233 -0.34 14.66 -2.87
N MET A 234 -0.48 13.65 -3.73
CA MET A 234 0.56 12.64 -3.89
C MET A 234 1.81 13.21 -4.55
N GLN A 235 1.67 14.10 -5.54
CA GLN A 235 2.82 14.82 -6.09
C GLN A 235 3.55 15.59 -4.98
N ALA A 236 2.80 16.29 -4.13
CA ALA A 236 3.39 17.02 -3.02
C ALA A 236 4.13 16.10 -2.02
N HIS A 237 3.58 14.92 -1.73
CA HIS A 237 4.26 13.91 -0.90
C HIS A 237 5.58 13.42 -1.52
N PHE A 238 5.57 13.13 -2.82
CA PHE A 238 6.73 12.60 -3.53
C PHE A 238 7.85 13.66 -3.63
N ASP A 239 7.50 14.89 -3.99
CA ASP A 239 8.47 15.99 -4.09
C ASP A 239 9.14 16.29 -2.73
N ARG A 240 8.35 16.24 -1.65
CA ARG A 240 8.87 16.45 -0.30
C ARG A 240 9.72 15.30 0.20
N ALA A 241 9.32 14.06 -0.08
CA ALA A 241 10.14 12.89 0.23
C ALA A 241 11.51 12.95 -0.45
N ARG A 242 11.54 13.37 -1.72
CA ARG A 242 12.78 13.58 -2.45
C ARG A 242 13.66 14.64 -1.80
N ALA A 243 13.10 15.81 -1.49
CA ALA A 243 13.85 16.89 -0.84
C ALA A 243 14.40 16.47 0.52
N LEU A 244 13.62 15.73 1.33
CA LEU A 244 14.05 15.21 2.62
C LEU A 244 15.12 14.10 2.47
N ALA A 245 15.02 13.26 1.45
CA ALA A 245 16.04 12.24 1.18
C ALA A 245 17.38 12.87 0.79
N GLU A 246 17.36 13.91 -0.06
CA GLU A 246 18.55 14.68 -0.44
C GLU A 246 19.17 15.42 0.77
N TYR A 247 18.33 16.00 1.63
CA TYR A 247 18.78 16.62 2.89
C TYR A 247 19.43 15.61 3.82
N LEU A 248 18.78 14.46 4.06
CA LEU A 248 19.31 13.41 4.95
C LEU A 248 20.62 12.82 4.40
N ALA A 249 20.72 12.61 3.09
CA ALA A 249 21.94 12.10 2.46
C ALA A 249 23.14 13.06 2.56
N ALA A 250 22.90 14.36 2.76
CA ALA A 250 23.93 15.36 2.98
C ALA A 250 24.25 15.60 4.46
N ASN A 251 23.55 14.95 5.39
CA ASN A 251 23.69 15.17 6.83
C ASN A 251 24.80 14.28 7.42
N GLU A 252 25.77 14.89 8.10
CA GLU A 252 26.95 14.21 8.67
C GLU A 252 26.60 13.20 9.79
N LEU A 253 25.42 13.26 10.38
CA LEU A 253 24.95 12.33 11.43
C LEU A 253 24.13 11.17 10.89
N VAL A 254 23.87 11.16 9.58
CA VAL A 254 23.15 10.10 8.88
C VAL A 254 24.15 9.20 8.16
N ARG A 255 24.10 7.90 8.43
CA ARG A 255 24.99 6.91 7.82
C ARG A 255 24.55 6.49 6.44
N ASP A 256 23.31 6.06 6.34
CA ASP A 256 22.70 5.53 5.12
C ASP A 256 21.32 6.13 4.92
N VAL A 257 20.96 6.40 3.66
CA VAL A 257 19.62 6.84 3.27
C VAL A 257 19.10 5.92 2.18
N TYR A 258 17.94 5.34 2.42
CA TYR A 258 17.24 4.47 1.49
C TYR A 258 16.03 5.22 0.92
N TYR A 259 16.14 5.61 -0.32
CA TYR A 259 15.07 6.23 -1.10
C TYR A 259 15.22 5.82 -2.56
N PRO A 260 14.20 5.21 -3.18
CA PRO A 260 14.35 4.67 -4.55
C PRO A 260 14.73 5.71 -5.60
N GLY A 261 14.54 6.99 -5.30
CA GLY A 261 14.94 8.12 -6.16
C GLY A 261 16.42 8.51 -6.10
N LEU A 262 17.18 8.01 -5.13
CA LEU A 262 18.63 8.24 -5.06
C LEU A 262 19.35 7.21 -5.93
N SER A 263 20.36 7.65 -6.68
CA SER A 263 21.19 6.77 -7.54
C SER A 263 21.96 5.70 -6.76
N SER A 264 22.18 5.91 -5.47
CA SER A 264 22.80 4.95 -4.55
C SER A 264 21.85 3.82 -4.13
N HIS A 265 20.54 3.96 -4.35
CA HIS A 265 19.59 2.94 -3.97
C HIS A 265 19.69 1.68 -4.84
N PRO A 266 19.72 0.46 -4.26
CA PRO A 266 19.91 -0.78 -5.01
C PRO A 266 18.91 -0.99 -6.14
N ASN A 267 17.67 -0.57 -5.93
CA ASN A 267 16.57 -0.73 -6.91
C ASN A 267 16.30 0.53 -7.74
N HIS A 268 17.20 1.54 -7.74
CA HIS A 268 16.97 2.80 -8.47
C HIS A 268 16.62 2.59 -9.95
N ALA A 269 17.33 1.71 -10.64
CA ALA A 269 17.10 1.40 -12.06
C ALA A 269 15.71 0.76 -12.27
N VAL A 270 15.31 -0.17 -11.40
CA VAL A 270 13.98 -0.80 -11.44
C VAL A 270 12.91 0.24 -11.15
N ALA A 271 13.08 1.02 -10.08
CA ALA A 271 12.15 2.06 -9.65
C ALA A 271 11.89 3.08 -10.78
N THR A 272 12.95 3.53 -11.46
CA THR A 272 12.84 4.42 -12.63
C THR A 272 12.00 3.81 -13.77
N GLY A 273 12.02 2.48 -13.89
CA GLY A 273 11.30 1.76 -14.95
C GLY A 273 9.82 1.48 -14.66
N ILE A 274 9.41 1.46 -13.38
CA ILE A 274 8.07 1.04 -12.98
C ILE A 274 7.27 2.07 -12.18
N LEU A 275 7.95 2.97 -11.47
CA LEU A 275 7.29 4.04 -10.72
C LEU A 275 7.02 5.25 -11.62
N GLU A 276 5.95 5.96 -11.34
CA GLU A 276 5.47 7.13 -12.06
C GLU A 276 5.44 8.34 -11.13
N HIS A 277 5.59 9.54 -11.64
CA HIS A 277 5.49 10.83 -10.93
C HIS A 277 6.52 11.03 -9.80
N GLY A 278 7.43 10.10 -9.56
CA GLY A 278 8.45 10.11 -8.51
C GLY A 278 8.67 8.74 -7.90
N PHE A 279 9.20 8.70 -6.67
CA PHE A 279 9.72 7.48 -6.07
C PHE A 279 9.09 7.15 -4.70
N GLY A 280 7.87 7.61 -4.48
CA GLY A 280 7.12 7.35 -3.26
C GLY A 280 7.26 8.43 -2.18
N PRO A 281 6.42 8.37 -1.13
CA PRO A 281 6.29 9.40 -0.10
C PRO A 281 7.16 9.14 1.14
N ALA A 282 7.95 8.07 1.15
CA ALA A 282 8.70 7.61 2.31
C ALA A 282 10.20 7.63 2.06
N VAL A 283 10.97 7.89 3.11
CA VAL A 283 12.42 7.80 3.16
C VAL A 283 12.82 6.96 4.37
N GLU A 284 13.77 6.06 4.22
CA GLU A 284 14.38 5.38 5.37
C GLU A 284 15.83 5.84 5.54
N PHE A 285 16.30 5.88 6.78
CA PHE A 285 17.67 6.25 7.08
C PHE A 285 18.17 5.64 8.38
N ASP A 286 19.48 5.49 8.47
CA ASP A 286 20.21 5.05 9.66
C ASP A 286 21.08 6.17 10.20
N LEU A 287 21.21 6.26 11.52
CA LEU A 287 22.10 7.20 12.19
C LEU A 287 23.51 6.62 12.39
N ILE A 288 24.52 7.49 12.47
CA ILE A 288 25.87 7.14 12.87
C ILE A 288 25.92 7.00 14.39
N GLU A 289 26.35 5.85 14.91
CA GLU A 289 26.60 5.58 16.34
C GLU A 289 25.45 5.92 17.30
N ARG A 290 24.23 6.06 16.80
CA ARG A 290 23.02 6.40 17.58
C ARG A 290 21.88 5.45 17.23
N SER A 291 21.04 5.20 18.19
CA SER A 291 19.83 4.42 17.99
C SER A 291 18.69 5.30 17.45
N ALA A 292 17.73 4.65 16.81
CA ALA A 292 16.50 5.33 16.43
C ALA A 292 15.72 5.83 17.66
N GLY A 293 15.79 5.12 18.80
CA GLY A 293 15.21 5.54 20.07
C GLY A 293 15.72 6.89 20.53
N ASP A 294 17.02 7.14 20.44
CA ASP A 294 17.62 8.42 20.84
C ASP A 294 17.03 9.59 20.00
N LEU A 295 16.77 9.34 18.70
CA LEU A 295 16.14 10.35 17.85
C LEU A 295 14.68 10.60 18.24
N PHE A 296 13.92 9.55 18.52
CA PHE A 296 12.52 9.68 18.94
C PHE A 296 12.40 10.48 20.24
N ASP A 297 13.30 10.27 21.21
CA ASP A 297 13.32 11.00 22.47
C ASP A 297 13.68 12.50 22.30
N ALA A 298 14.40 12.82 21.22
CA ALA A 298 14.79 14.20 20.90
C ALA A 298 13.75 14.97 20.05
N LEU A 299 12.81 14.27 19.43
CA LEU A 299 11.77 14.81 18.55
C LEU A 299 10.48 15.17 19.31
N PRO A 300 9.66 16.11 18.79
CA PRO A 300 8.31 16.32 19.29
C PRO A 300 7.44 15.06 19.13
N GLU A 301 6.62 14.76 20.15
CA GLU A 301 5.80 13.54 20.21
C GLU A 301 4.87 13.38 18.99
N GLU A 302 4.34 14.49 18.46
CA GLU A 302 3.48 14.50 17.26
C GLU A 302 4.15 13.96 15.99
N PHE A 303 5.49 13.97 15.93
CA PHE A 303 6.26 13.38 14.83
C PHE A 303 6.48 11.87 15.00
N CYS A 304 6.36 11.35 16.21
CA CYS A 304 6.69 9.98 16.57
C CYS A 304 5.43 9.12 16.64
N THR A 305 4.85 8.76 15.52
CA THR A 305 3.64 7.93 15.49
C THR A 305 3.87 6.60 14.78
N SER A 306 3.23 5.55 15.28
CA SER A 306 3.31 4.20 14.70
C SER A 306 2.58 4.07 13.36
N SER A 307 1.75 5.03 12.97
CA SER A 307 0.96 4.96 11.73
C SER A 307 1.59 5.83 10.65
N ALA A 308 2.02 5.19 9.59
CA ALA A 308 2.49 5.84 8.39
C ALA A 308 1.35 6.46 7.57
N GLY A 309 1.63 7.57 6.92
CA GLY A 309 0.70 8.26 6.02
C GLY A 309 -0.10 9.38 6.69
N GLY A 310 -0.90 10.06 5.92
CA GLY A 310 -1.62 11.28 6.32
C GLY A 310 -0.96 12.55 5.82
N SER A 311 -1.53 13.71 6.17
CA SER A 311 -1.09 15.01 5.65
C SER A 311 0.17 15.57 6.33
N THR A 312 0.52 15.12 7.52
CA THR A 312 1.68 15.61 8.28
C THR A 312 2.88 14.68 8.15
N ALA A 313 4.09 15.23 8.16
CA ALA A 313 5.32 14.45 8.22
C ALA A 313 5.37 13.63 9.51
N ARG A 314 5.82 12.39 9.43
CA ARG A 314 5.85 11.46 10.57
C ARG A 314 6.99 10.48 10.46
N LEU A 315 7.55 10.13 11.62
CA LEU A 315 8.52 9.07 11.75
C LEU A 315 7.84 7.83 12.35
N SER A 316 8.07 6.68 11.76
CA SER A 316 7.61 5.41 12.32
C SER A 316 8.67 4.79 13.22
N ALA A 317 8.23 3.89 14.10
CA ALA A 317 9.12 3.08 14.93
C ALA A 317 10.22 2.42 14.09
N PRO A 318 11.39 2.17 14.70
CA PRO A 318 12.52 1.52 14.03
C PRO A 318 12.13 0.24 13.32
N ARG A 319 12.67 0.04 12.12
CA ARG A 319 12.51 -1.18 11.33
C ARG A 319 13.89 -1.81 11.11
N GLY A 320 13.91 -3.09 10.76
CA GLY A 320 15.13 -3.84 10.51
C GLY A 320 15.55 -4.76 11.68
N LYS A 321 16.51 -5.63 11.41
CA LYS A 321 16.95 -6.69 12.34
C LYS A 321 17.50 -6.17 13.67
N GLN A 322 17.94 -4.92 13.74
CA GLN A 322 18.51 -4.30 14.93
C GLN A 322 17.73 -3.06 15.42
N GLY A 323 16.58 -2.74 14.82
CA GLY A 323 15.77 -1.58 15.20
C GLY A 323 16.48 -0.24 15.02
N SER A 324 17.43 -0.13 14.09
CA SER A 324 18.22 1.08 13.85
C SER A 324 17.63 1.99 12.77
N THR A 325 16.88 1.43 11.83
CA THR A 325 16.36 2.16 10.68
C THR A 325 15.07 2.89 11.00
N ILE A 326 15.01 4.15 10.66
CA ILE A 326 13.88 5.06 10.86
C ILE A 326 13.21 5.27 9.51
N ARG A 327 11.89 5.16 9.45
CA ARG A 327 11.09 5.50 8.27
C ARG A 327 10.37 6.82 8.48
N LEU A 328 10.69 7.79 7.63
CA LEU A 328 10.05 9.09 7.55
C LEU A 328 9.01 9.08 6.42
N PHE A 329 7.79 9.45 6.73
CA PHE A 329 6.75 9.79 5.75
C PHE A 329 6.68 11.31 5.59
N ALA A 330 6.80 11.79 4.37
CA ALA A 330 7.02 13.20 4.11
C ALA A 330 5.79 14.10 4.34
N GLY A 331 4.59 13.59 4.40
CA GLY A 331 3.41 14.44 4.56
C GLY A 331 3.28 15.53 3.47
N THR A 332 2.47 16.55 3.75
CA THR A 332 2.32 17.75 2.92
C THR A 332 2.90 19.01 3.57
N ASP A 333 3.60 18.85 4.68
CA ASP A 333 4.28 19.95 5.39
C ASP A 333 5.43 20.51 4.54
N ASP A 334 5.82 21.76 4.83
CA ASP A 334 7.00 22.36 4.20
C ASP A 334 8.26 21.52 4.53
N PRO A 335 9.00 21.00 3.56
CA PRO A 335 10.17 20.18 3.80
C PRO A 335 11.27 20.92 4.55
N LEU A 336 11.37 22.24 4.44
CA LEU A 336 12.32 23.05 5.20
C LEU A 336 11.99 23.07 6.69
N VAL A 337 10.71 23.12 7.05
CA VAL A 337 10.26 23.02 8.45
C VAL A 337 10.58 21.64 9.01
N VAL A 338 10.26 20.57 8.26
CA VAL A 338 10.57 19.20 8.68
C VAL A 338 12.07 18.99 8.82
N ALA A 339 12.87 19.44 7.85
CA ALA A 339 14.34 19.38 7.91
C ALA A 339 14.90 20.15 9.12
N SER A 340 14.35 21.32 9.44
CA SER A 340 14.76 22.10 10.63
C SER A 340 14.47 21.36 11.94
N ILE A 341 13.33 20.69 12.04
CA ILE A 341 12.97 19.89 13.22
C ILE A 341 13.94 18.70 13.37
N LEU A 342 14.22 18.00 12.27
CA LEU A 342 15.19 16.91 12.24
C LEU A 342 16.60 17.39 12.59
N ASP A 343 17.05 18.51 12.02
CA ASP A 343 18.38 19.10 12.29
C ASP A 343 18.53 19.43 13.79
N ASN A 344 17.53 20.06 14.40
CA ASN A 344 17.54 20.38 15.81
C ASN A 344 17.62 19.12 16.70
N ALA A 345 16.91 18.05 16.34
CA ALA A 345 16.97 16.79 17.08
C ALA A 345 18.33 16.11 16.90
N LEU A 346 18.84 16.03 15.67
CA LEU A 346 20.15 15.44 15.35
C LEU A 346 21.30 16.19 16.05
N ARG A 347 21.28 17.51 16.07
CA ARG A 347 22.28 18.32 16.80
C ARG A 347 22.26 18.08 18.31
N LYS A 348 21.10 17.90 18.91
CA LYS A 348 21.00 17.50 20.32
C LYS A 348 21.71 16.17 20.57
N LEU A 349 21.53 15.20 19.66
CA LEU A 349 22.21 13.90 19.77
C LEU A 349 23.73 14.02 19.62
N ALA A 350 24.23 14.93 18.79
CA ALA A 350 25.66 15.14 18.61
C ALA A 350 26.34 15.75 19.85
N THR A 351 25.58 16.35 20.77
CA THR A 351 26.10 16.97 22.01
C THR A 351 26.03 16.05 23.23
N LEU A 352 25.40 14.90 23.13
CA LEU A 352 25.34 13.83 24.13
C LEU A 352 26.45 12.78 23.90
#